data_276fd861129d53d7d4fefcb2b891cf1e
#
_entry.id   276fd861129d53d7d4fefcb2b891cf1e
#
_cell.length_a   1.000
_cell.length_b   1.000
_cell.length_c   1.000
_cell.angle_alpha   90.00
_cell.angle_beta   90.00
_cell.angle_gamma   90.00
#
_symmetry.space_group_name_H-M   'P 1'
#
loop_
_entity.id
_entity.type
_entity.pdbx_description
1 polymer ?
#
loop_
_entity_poly.entity_id
_entity_poly.type
_entity_poly.pdbx_seq_one_letter_code
_entity_poly.pdbx_strand_id
1 'polypeptide(L)'
;MRVTSLALAAFFGLGACTTPAATVPEAPQEVTAAAVVEAPPMGVATDATKSANAALAARLPLGDQSDFEDANHGLLAQITEDITDADGNVVWSIKAHDFIKGEAPDTVNPSLWRQESLNAIHGLFEVTDGVYQVRGYDLATMSVIRGKTGWIIVDPLLSKETAAAALKLVNDTLGERPVTGVIYTHSHADHFGGARGVIDEADAAARKVPILAPIGFTESAIS
;
A
#
# COMPACT_ATOMS: atom_id res chain seq x y z
N MET A 1 31.51 -37.49 57.02
CA MET A 1 30.04 -37.65 56.98
C MET A 1 29.70 -38.37 55.65
N ARG A 2 29.12 -39.56 55.74
CA ARG A 2 28.83 -40.46 54.60
C ARG A 2 27.51 -40.02 53.97
N VAL A 3 27.49 -39.88 52.65
CA VAL A 3 26.28 -39.65 51.87
C VAL A 3 25.95 -40.97 51.14
N THR A 4 24.85 -41.58 51.51
CA THR A 4 24.31 -42.79 50.95
C THR A 4 23.51 -42.48 49.69
N SER A 5 23.90 -43.14 48.57
CA SER A 5 23.16 -43.10 47.30
C SER A 5 21.98 -44.10 47.37
N LEU A 6 20.78 -43.62 47.03
CA LEU A 6 19.60 -44.45 46.90
C LEU A 6 19.35 -44.66 45.38
N ALA A 7 19.47 -45.91 44.93
CA ALA A 7 19.14 -46.29 43.53
C ALA A 7 17.65 -46.65 43.45
N LEU A 8 16.92 -45.96 42.58
CA LEU A 8 15.53 -46.26 42.29
C LEU A 8 15.48 -47.07 40.95
N ALA A 9 15.11 -48.34 41.02
CA ALA A 9 14.90 -49.21 39.86
C ALA A 9 13.49 -48.98 39.33
N ALA A 10 13.40 -48.51 38.07
CA ALA A 10 12.12 -48.41 37.36
C ALA A 10 11.88 -49.67 36.50
N PHE A 11 10.80 -50.40 36.82
CA PHE A 11 10.30 -51.50 36.01
C PHE A 11 9.58 -50.97 34.75
N PHE A 12 10.11 -51.30 33.59
CA PHE A 12 9.37 -51.07 32.34
C PHE A 12 8.49 -52.28 32.02
N GLY A 13 7.19 -52.13 32.17
CA GLY A 13 6.22 -53.10 31.68
C GLY A 13 5.98 -52.91 30.17
N LEU A 14 6.34 -53.92 29.37
CA LEU A 14 6.00 -54.00 27.95
C LEU A 14 4.49 -54.31 27.80
N GLY A 15 3.67 -53.32 27.63
CA GLY A 15 2.27 -53.46 27.18
C GLY A 15 2.25 -53.54 25.66
N ALA A 16 1.92 -54.73 25.12
CA ALA A 16 1.66 -54.88 23.68
C ALA A 16 0.37 -54.19 23.30
N CYS A 17 0.45 -53.02 22.67
CA CYS A 17 -0.69 -52.40 22.00
C CYS A 17 -0.93 -53.09 20.68
N THR A 18 -2.00 -53.86 20.57
CA THR A 18 -2.56 -54.31 19.29
C THR A 18 -3.28 -53.12 18.65
N THR A 19 -2.67 -52.54 17.63
CA THR A 19 -3.32 -51.55 16.77
C THR A 19 -4.41 -52.25 15.91
N PRO A 20 -5.64 -51.71 15.86
CA PRO A 20 -6.63 -52.22 14.90
C PRO A 20 -6.15 -51.91 13.48
N ALA A 21 -6.31 -52.89 12.58
CA ALA A 21 -6.00 -52.75 11.16
C ALA A 21 -6.75 -51.55 10.59
N ALA A 22 -6.00 -50.60 10.03
CA ALA A 22 -6.56 -49.45 9.31
C ALA A 22 -7.30 -49.98 8.07
N THR A 23 -8.59 -49.70 7.97
CA THR A 23 -9.37 -49.88 6.76
C THR A 23 -8.77 -49.02 5.66
N VAL A 24 -8.34 -49.64 4.57
CA VAL A 24 -7.88 -48.95 3.37
C VAL A 24 -9.04 -48.11 2.84
N PRO A 25 -8.85 -46.79 2.63
CA PRO A 25 -9.90 -45.97 2.02
C PRO A 25 -10.19 -46.50 0.60
N GLU A 26 -11.48 -46.60 0.30
CA GLU A 26 -11.96 -46.92 -1.05
C GLU A 26 -11.34 -45.94 -2.08
N ALA A 27 -10.89 -46.48 -3.20
CA ALA A 27 -10.26 -45.68 -4.26
C ALA A 27 -11.17 -44.51 -4.67
N PRO A 28 -10.60 -43.32 -4.96
CA PRO A 28 -11.39 -42.19 -5.38
C PRO A 28 -12.21 -42.53 -6.62
N GLN A 29 -13.53 -42.29 -6.55
CA GLN A 29 -14.39 -42.41 -7.74
C GLN A 29 -13.82 -41.46 -8.80
N GLU A 30 -13.68 -41.95 -10.03
CA GLU A 30 -13.34 -41.11 -11.20
C GLU A 30 -14.31 -39.95 -11.26
N VAL A 31 -13.81 -38.76 -10.90
CA VAL A 31 -14.49 -37.49 -11.18
C VAL A 31 -14.45 -37.34 -12.70
N THR A 32 -15.58 -37.54 -13.36
CA THR A 32 -15.72 -37.21 -14.79
C THR A 32 -15.23 -35.79 -14.97
N ALA A 33 -14.18 -35.64 -15.76
CA ALA A 33 -13.59 -34.34 -16.07
C ALA A 33 -14.71 -33.41 -16.54
N ALA A 34 -15.00 -32.37 -15.76
CA ALA A 34 -15.86 -31.29 -16.21
C ALA A 34 -15.28 -30.75 -17.51
N ALA A 35 -16.13 -30.56 -18.50
CA ALA A 35 -15.71 -30.02 -19.79
C ALA A 35 -14.86 -28.77 -19.54
N VAL A 36 -13.61 -28.79 -20.03
CA VAL A 36 -12.71 -27.64 -19.96
C VAL A 36 -13.37 -26.54 -20.79
N VAL A 37 -13.99 -25.59 -20.12
CA VAL A 37 -14.47 -24.36 -20.79
C VAL A 37 -13.20 -23.60 -21.16
N GLU A 38 -12.93 -23.53 -22.47
CA GLU A 38 -11.80 -22.77 -22.99
C GLU A 38 -11.89 -21.34 -22.48
N ALA A 39 -10.85 -20.87 -21.78
CA ALA A 39 -10.80 -19.53 -21.26
C ALA A 39 -10.89 -18.53 -22.44
N PRO A 40 -11.73 -17.48 -22.35
CA PRO A 40 -11.80 -16.50 -23.41
C PRO A 40 -10.42 -15.85 -23.64
N PRO A 41 -10.11 -15.43 -24.89
CA PRO A 41 -8.85 -14.76 -25.16
C PRO A 41 -8.68 -13.55 -24.24
N MET A 42 -7.46 -13.33 -23.75
CA MET A 42 -7.16 -12.20 -22.85
C MET A 42 -7.64 -10.88 -23.47
N GLY A 43 -8.31 -10.07 -22.65
CA GLY A 43 -8.85 -8.77 -23.08
C GLY A 43 -10.28 -8.81 -23.63
N VAL A 44 -10.93 -9.99 -23.68
CA VAL A 44 -12.34 -10.10 -24.12
C VAL A 44 -13.22 -10.52 -22.94
N ALA A 45 -14.21 -9.69 -22.61
CA ALA A 45 -15.17 -10.01 -21.57
C ALA A 45 -16.18 -11.09 -22.06
N THR A 46 -16.50 -12.04 -21.17
CA THR A 46 -17.61 -12.98 -21.41
C THR A 46 -18.95 -12.27 -21.35
N ASP A 47 -20.00 -12.85 -21.96
CA ASP A 47 -21.35 -12.27 -21.88
C ASP A 47 -21.85 -12.19 -20.43
N ALA A 48 -21.46 -13.12 -19.58
CA ALA A 48 -21.77 -13.07 -18.14
C ALA A 48 -21.11 -11.85 -17.46
N THR A 49 -19.84 -11.56 -17.77
CA THR A 49 -19.13 -10.39 -17.26
C THR A 49 -19.78 -9.09 -17.75
N LYS A 50 -20.07 -8.99 -19.05
CA LYS A 50 -20.75 -7.81 -19.63
C LYS A 50 -22.11 -7.56 -18.98
N SER A 51 -22.90 -8.61 -18.83
CA SER A 51 -24.23 -8.51 -18.20
C SER A 51 -24.14 -8.07 -16.74
N ALA A 52 -23.19 -8.62 -15.98
CA ALA A 52 -22.97 -8.23 -14.59
C ALA A 52 -22.52 -6.77 -14.45
N ASN A 53 -21.57 -6.33 -15.29
CA ASN A 53 -21.09 -4.95 -15.29
C ASN A 53 -22.19 -3.96 -15.71
N ALA A 54 -22.98 -4.29 -16.73
CA ALA A 54 -24.12 -3.46 -17.16
C ALA A 54 -25.21 -3.35 -16.08
N ALA A 55 -25.53 -4.46 -15.40
CA ALA A 55 -26.51 -4.47 -14.32
C ALA A 55 -26.03 -3.64 -13.11
N LEU A 56 -24.72 -3.64 -12.83
CA LEU A 56 -24.12 -2.80 -11.79
C LEU A 56 -24.15 -1.32 -12.20
N ALA A 57 -23.71 -1.00 -13.41
CA ALA A 57 -23.68 0.37 -13.93
C ALA A 57 -25.07 1.04 -13.88
N ALA A 58 -26.12 0.30 -14.21
CA ALA A 58 -27.51 0.80 -14.16
C ALA A 58 -28.00 1.18 -12.76
N ARG A 59 -27.30 0.77 -11.68
CA ARG A 59 -27.66 1.00 -10.29
C ARG A 59 -26.85 2.08 -9.60
N LEU A 60 -25.76 2.52 -10.21
CA LEU A 60 -24.81 3.45 -9.62
C LEU A 60 -24.88 4.82 -10.30
N PRO A 61 -24.69 5.93 -9.56
CA PRO A 61 -24.64 7.27 -10.12
C PRO A 61 -23.26 7.55 -10.76
N LEU A 62 -22.84 6.74 -11.74
CA LEU A 62 -21.52 6.84 -12.35
C LEU A 62 -21.27 8.15 -13.09
N GLY A 63 -22.33 8.87 -13.45
CA GLY A 63 -22.24 10.19 -14.09
C GLY A 63 -22.04 11.36 -13.12
N ASP A 64 -22.10 11.11 -11.81
CA ASP A 64 -21.88 12.16 -10.80
C ASP A 64 -20.43 12.63 -10.84
N GLN A 65 -20.22 13.94 -10.98
CA GLN A 65 -18.89 14.57 -11.07
C GLN A 65 -18.44 15.20 -9.74
N SER A 66 -19.27 15.21 -8.70
CA SER A 66 -18.95 15.87 -7.43
C SER A 66 -17.66 15.34 -6.81
N ASP A 67 -17.44 14.00 -6.82
CA ASP A 67 -16.20 13.42 -6.29
C ASP A 67 -14.96 13.85 -7.10
N PHE A 68 -15.09 14.07 -8.42
CA PHE A 68 -13.98 14.56 -9.26
C PHE A 68 -13.69 16.03 -8.99
N GLU A 69 -14.70 16.84 -8.74
CA GLU A 69 -14.54 18.24 -8.32
C GLU A 69 -13.82 18.30 -6.96
N ASP A 70 -14.25 17.48 -6.00
CA ASP A 70 -13.64 17.38 -4.67
C ASP A 70 -12.21 16.84 -4.74
N ALA A 71 -11.95 15.80 -5.55
CA ALA A 71 -10.62 15.22 -5.71
C ALA A 71 -9.60 16.20 -6.34
N ASN A 72 -10.07 17.11 -7.19
CA ASN A 72 -9.23 18.15 -7.79
C ASN A 72 -9.15 19.43 -6.95
N HIS A 73 -9.97 19.54 -5.91
CA HIS A 73 -10.00 20.76 -5.10
C HIS A 73 -8.64 21.01 -4.42
N GLY A 74 -8.15 22.24 -4.53
CA GLY A 74 -6.89 22.66 -3.95
C GLY A 74 -5.63 22.18 -4.68
N LEU A 75 -5.73 21.62 -5.89
CA LEU A 75 -4.58 21.22 -6.69
C LEU A 75 -3.70 22.43 -7.03
N LEU A 76 -2.43 22.39 -6.63
CA LEU A 76 -1.44 23.46 -6.82
C LEU A 76 -0.43 23.12 -7.92
N ALA A 77 0.06 21.87 -7.95
CA ALA A 77 1.11 21.44 -8.87
C ALA A 77 1.11 19.93 -9.06
N GLN A 78 1.66 19.48 -10.21
CA GLN A 78 1.82 18.07 -10.57
C GLN A 78 3.19 17.85 -11.23
N ILE A 79 3.71 16.61 -11.17
CA ILE A 79 4.77 16.15 -12.07
C ILE A 79 4.14 15.34 -13.21
N THR A 80 4.82 15.33 -14.34
CA THR A 80 4.41 14.57 -15.55
C THR A 80 5.35 13.43 -15.87
N GLU A 81 6.49 13.36 -15.18
CA GLU A 81 7.51 12.36 -15.41
C GLU A 81 7.48 11.29 -14.30
N ASP A 82 7.86 10.07 -14.68
CA ASP A 82 8.01 8.97 -13.73
C ASP A 82 9.10 9.27 -12.71
N ILE A 83 8.92 8.78 -11.49
CA ILE A 83 9.91 8.90 -10.42
C ILE A 83 10.93 7.78 -10.58
N THR A 84 12.22 8.14 -10.68
CA THR A 84 13.31 7.20 -10.91
C THR A 84 14.33 7.22 -9.77
N ASP A 85 15.08 6.12 -9.64
CA ASP A 85 16.28 6.06 -8.80
C ASP A 85 17.49 6.75 -9.47
N ALA A 86 18.66 6.71 -8.81
CA ALA A 86 19.89 7.30 -9.30
C ALA A 86 20.45 6.62 -10.56
N ASP A 87 20.06 5.37 -10.83
CA ASP A 87 20.48 4.60 -11.99
C ASP A 87 19.49 4.74 -13.17
N GLY A 88 18.40 5.49 -12.97
CA GLY A 88 17.37 5.76 -13.99
C GLY A 88 16.28 4.68 -14.05
N ASN A 89 16.25 3.73 -13.12
CA ASN A 89 15.16 2.76 -13.05
C ASN A 89 13.90 3.42 -12.51
N VAL A 90 12.73 3.09 -13.09
CA VAL A 90 11.45 3.61 -12.63
C VAL A 90 11.10 3.00 -11.28
N VAL A 91 10.97 3.83 -10.25
CA VAL A 91 10.50 3.47 -8.91
C VAL A 91 8.99 3.60 -8.82
N TRP A 92 8.44 4.66 -9.39
CA TRP A 92 7.00 4.88 -9.48
C TRP A 92 6.63 5.53 -10.80
N SER A 93 5.71 4.89 -11.54
CA SER A 93 5.28 5.42 -12.83
C SER A 93 3.98 6.20 -12.70
N ILE A 94 4.07 7.50 -12.88
CA ILE A 94 2.89 8.38 -13.02
C ILE A 94 2.13 8.04 -14.32
N LYS A 95 2.87 7.72 -15.38
CA LYS A 95 2.32 7.43 -16.72
C LYS A 95 1.64 6.07 -16.81
N ALA A 96 1.90 5.14 -15.90
CA ALA A 96 1.31 3.80 -15.91
C ALA A 96 -0.23 3.82 -15.85
N HIS A 97 -0.82 4.88 -15.35
CA HIS A 97 -2.28 5.04 -15.18
C HIS A 97 -2.92 5.92 -16.27
N ASP A 98 -2.16 6.38 -17.27
CA ASP A 98 -2.64 7.26 -18.34
C ASP A 98 -3.74 6.64 -19.22
N PHE A 99 -3.85 5.31 -19.20
CA PHE A 99 -4.89 4.59 -19.92
C PHE A 99 -6.28 4.67 -19.25
N ILE A 100 -6.37 5.10 -17.99
CA ILE A 100 -7.62 5.18 -17.23
C ILE A 100 -8.35 6.47 -17.65
N LYS A 101 -9.04 6.40 -18.79
CA LYS A 101 -9.77 7.54 -19.38
C LYS A 101 -11.08 7.06 -20.01
N GLY A 102 -12.11 7.90 -19.93
CA GLY A 102 -13.42 7.61 -20.55
C GLY A 102 -14.20 6.51 -19.82
N GLU A 103 -15.04 5.81 -20.59
CA GLU A 103 -15.92 4.76 -20.08
C GLU A 103 -15.14 3.49 -19.71
N ALA A 104 -15.66 2.73 -18.73
CA ALA A 104 -15.08 1.47 -18.33
C ALA A 104 -15.11 0.45 -19.49
N PRO A 105 -14.00 -0.24 -19.79
CA PRO A 105 -14.03 -1.38 -20.70
C PRO A 105 -14.94 -2.50 -20.18
N ASP A 106 -15.53 -3.29 -21.07
CA ASP A 106 -16.42 -4.42 -20.73
C ASP A 106 -15.79 -5.42 -19.74
N THR A 107 -14.46 -5.49 -19.72
CA THR A 107 -13.66 -6.38 -18.83
C THR A 107 -13.50 -5.86 -17.42
N VAL A 108 -13.82 -4.59 -17.16
CA VAL A 108 -13.58 -3.93 -15.87
C VAL A 108 -14.89 -3.56 -15.21
N ASN A 109 -14.95 -3.77 -13.89
CA ASN A 109 -16.08 -3.32 -13.09
C ASN A 109 -16.21 -1.79 -13.17
N PRO A 110 -17.36 -1.22 -13.56
CA PRO A 110 -17.51 0.22 -13.78
C PRO A 110 -17.31 1.07 -12.51
N SER A 111 -17.65 0.54 -11.34
CA SER A 111 -17.38 1.21 -10.06
C SER A 111 -15.88 1.27 -9.76
N LEU A 112 -15.15 0.18 -10.04
CA LEU A 112 -13.69 0.14 -9.87
C LEU A 112 -13.01 1.09 -10.87
N TRP A 113 -13.44 1.12 -12.12
CA TRP A 113 -12.92 2.05 -13.12
C TRP A 113 -13.08 3.51 -12.68
N ARG A 114 -14.27 3.86 -12.18
CA ARG A 114 -14.52 5.20 -11.63
C ARG A 114 -13.62 5.50 -10.43
N GLN A 115 -13.43 4.54 -9.52
CA GLN A 115 -12.55 4.69 -8.37
C GLN A 115 -11.09 4.91 -8.80
N GLU A 116 -10.60 4.13 -9.77
CA GLU A 116 -9.24 4.29 -10.28
C GLU A 116 -9.06 5.60 -11.07
N SER A 117 -10.11 6.08 -11.73
CA SER A 117 -10.09 7.41 -12.36
C SER A 117 -9.93 8.54 -11.33
N LEU A 118 -10.50 8.39 -10.14
CA LEU A 118 -10.30 9.32 -9.02
C LEU A 118 -8.89 9.16 -8.42
N ASN A 119 -8.40 7.93 -8.24
CA ASN A 119 -7.06 7.64 -7.71
C ASN A 119 -5.95 8.13 -8.64
N ALA A 120 -6.21 8.24 -9.95
CA ALA A 120 -5.25 8.78 -10.92
C ALA A 120 -5.04 10.32 -10.78
N ILE A 121 -5.88 11.01 -10.01
CA ILE A 121 -5.71 12.43 -9.71
C ILE A 121 -4.58 12.57 -8.68
N HIS A 122 -3.42 13.00 -9.15
CA HIS A 122 -2.19 13.08 -8.36
C HIS A 122 -1.68 14.53 -8.28
N GLY A 123 -0.76 14.80 -7.37
CA GLY A 123 -0.10 16.10 -7.26
C GLY A 123 0.00 16.61 -5.84
N LEU A 124 0.31 17.92 -5.73
CA LEU A 124 0.33 18.69 -4.49
C LEU A 124 -1.00 19.44 -4.35
N PHE A 125 -1.67 19.23 -3.23
CA PHE A 125 -2.96 19.84 -2.92
C PHE A 125 -2.88 20.68 -1.64
N GLU A 126 -3.49 21.84 -1.62
CA GLU A 126 -3.79 22.57 -0.39
C GLU A 126 -5.11 22.02 0.18
N VAL A 127 -5.05 21.43 1.37
CA VAL A 127 -6.23 20.88 2.08
C VAL A 127 -6.92 21.98 2.87
N THR A 128 -6.13 22.78 3.55
CA THR A 128 -6.52 24.00 4.29
C THR A 128 -5.28 24.85 4.50
N ASP A 129 -5.44 26.09 4.96
CA ASP A 129 -4.31 27.00 5.17
C ASP A 129 -3.17 26.34 5.96
N GLY A 130 -2.01 26.25 5.33
CA GLY A 130 -0.81 25.67 5.89
C GLY A 130 -0.77 24.15 5.99
N VAL A 131 -1.75 23.42 5.47
CA VAL A 131 -1.78 21.96 5.41
C VAL A 131 -1.92 21.49 3.96
N TYR A 132 -0.97 20.71 3.52
CA TYR A 132 -0.87 20.24 2.14
C TYR A 132 -0.78 18.71 2.09
N GLN A 133 -1.14 18.13 0.94
CA GLN A 133 -0.98 16.71 0.68
C GLN A 133 -0.33 16.49 -0.68
N VAL A 134 0.61 15.56 -0.75
CA VAL A 134 1.09 14.97 -2.01
C VAL A 134 0.42 13.62 -2.18
N ARG A 135 -0.39 13.48 -3.23
CA ARG A 135 -1.20 12.30 -3.54
C ARG A 135 -0.74 11.65 -4.83
N GLY A 136 -0.82 10.31 -4.93
CA GLY A 136 -0.54 9.56 -6.15
C GLY A 136 0.94 9.42 -6.51
N TYR A 137 1.86 9.65 -5.56
CA TYR A 137 3.32 9.52 -5.75
C TYR A 137 3.87 8.17 -5.26
N ASP A 138 3.07 7.41 -4.56
CA ASP A 138 3.14 5.97 -4.32
C ASP A 138 1.83 5.48 -3.65
N LEU A 139 1.89 4.39 -2.87
CA LEU A 139 0.70 3.76 -2.25
C LEU A 139 0.03 4.65 -1.20
N ALA A 140 0.81 5.49 -0.50
CA ALA A 140 0.32 6.34 0.57
C ALA A 140 0.21 7.82 0.13
N THR A 141 -0.31 8.64 1.01
CA THR A 141 -0.37 10.10 0.88
C THR A 141 0.54 10.75 1.90
N MET A 142 1.46 11.60 1.44
CA MET A 142 2.30 12.40 2.33
C MET A 142 1.60 13.70 2.68
N SER A 143 1.39 13.96 3.98
CA SER A 143 0.89 15.27 4.43
C SER A 143 2.03 16.16 4.89
N VAL A 144 1.92 17.46 4.56
CA VAL A 144 2.93 18.49 4.84
C VAL A 144 2.30 19.64 5.57
N ILE A 145 2.77 19.93 6.77
CA ILE A 145 2.26 21.03 7.60
C ILE A 145 3.29 22.15 7.64
N ARG A 146 2.86 23.37 7.34
CA ARG A 146 3.69 24.56 7.41
C ARG A 146 3.90 24.96 8.87
N GLY A 147 5.03 24.55 9.46
CA GLY A 147 5.46 25.04 10.76
C GLY A 147 6.05 26.46 10.71
N LYS A 148 6.34 27.04 11.87
CA LYS A 148 6.96 28.40 11.95
C LYS A 148 8.33 28.46 11.28
N THR A 149 9.14 27.41 11.42
CA THR A 149 10.56 27.38 10.99
C THR A 149 10.83 26.39 9.85
N GLY A 150 9.88 25.54 9.47
CA GLY A 150 10.06 24.54 8.42
C GLY A 150 8.83 23.67 8.22
N TRP A 151 9.00 22.57 7.49
CA TRP A 151 7.96 21.59 7.24
C TRP A 151 7.89 20.54 8.35
N ILE A 152 6.69 20.14 8.71
CA ILE A 152 6.41 18.92 9.48
C ILE A 152 5.81 17.93 8.48
N ILE A 153 6.46 16.78 8.31
CA ILE A 153 6.04 15.75 7.38
C ILE A 153 5.29 14.66 8.14
N VAL A 154 4.14 14.26 7.63
CA VAL A 154 3.37 13.12 8.15
C VAL A 154 3.32 12.05 7.07
N ASP A 155 3.74 10.84 7.41
CA ASP A 155 3.78 9.66 6.54
C ASP A 155 4.58 9.89 5.24
N PRO A 156 5.92 9.84 5.30
CA PRO A 156 6.79 10.17 4.17
C PRO A 156 6.89 9.06 3.11
N LEU A 157 5.79 8.44 2.75
CA LEU A 157 5.69 7.47 1.66
C LEU A 157 6.52 6.19 1.84
N LEU A 158 6.54 5.32 0.81
CA LEU A 158 7.18 4.01 0.84
C LEU A 158 8.68 4.08 0.54
N SER A 159 9.08 4.83 -0.50
CA SER A 159 10.46 4.86 -0.95
C SER A 159 11.12 6.22 -0.75
N LYS A 160 12.46 6.19 -0.63
CA LYS A 160 13.27 7.41 -0.58
C LYS A 160 13.03 8.31 -1.79
N GLU A 161 12.90 7.71 -2.96
CA GLU A 161 12.76 8.40 -4.23
C GLU A 161 11.40 9.09 -4.34
N THR A 162 10.31 8.40 -3.99
CA THR A 162 8.95 8.98 -4.01
C THR A 162 8.82 10.09 -3.00
N ALA A 163 9.34 9.92 -1.78
CA ALA A 163 9.34 10.93 -0.74
C ALA A 163 10.19 12.16 -1.10
N ALA A 164 11.36 11.96 -1.73
CA ALA A 164 12.20 13.06 -2.19
C ALA A 164 11.54 13.84 -3.33
N ALA A 165 10.90 13.15 -4.28
CA ALA A 165 10.14 13.80 -5.36
C ALA A 165 8.96 14.61 -4.82
N ALA A 166 8.25 14.06 -3.82
CA ALA A 166 7.15 14.74 -3.17
C ALA A 166 7.60 16.00 -2.42
N LEU A 167 8.68 15.91 -1.62
CA LEU A 167 9.22 17.09 -0.92
C LEU A 167 9.78 18.14 -1.90
N LYS A 168 10.40 17.68 -2.98
CA LYS A 168 10.87 18.58 -4.04
C LYS A 168 9.71 19.38 -4.64
N LEU A 169 8.60 18.71 -5.00
CA LEU A 169 7.41 19.40 -5.52
C LEU A 169 6.86 20.43 -4.52
N VAL A 170 6.82 20.10 -3.23
CA VAL A 170 6.41 21.01 -2.17
C VAL A 170 7.32 22.25 -2.13
N ASN A 171 8.64 22.05 -2.12
CA ASN A 171 9.61 23.13 -2.05
C ASN A 171 9.63 24.00 -3.31
N ASP A 172 9.54 23.41 -4.49
CA ASP A 172 9.47 24.13 -5.77
C ASP A 172 8.21 24.99 -5.86
N THR A 173 7.10 24.54 -5.29
CA THR A 173 5.80 25.24 -5.39
C THR A 173 5.59 26.28 -4.30
N LEU A 174 5.97 25.94 -3.05
CA LEU A 174 5.63 26.74 -1.86
C LEU A 174 6.84 27.48 -1.24
N GLY A 175 8.02 27.29 -1.82
CA GLY A 175 9.29 27.81 -1.32
C GLY A 175 10.03 26.81 -0.45
N GLU A 176 11.35 26.79 -0.59
CA GLU A 176 12.24 25.85 0.11
C GLU A 176 12.23 26.11 1.63
N ARG A 177 12.05 25.05 2.41
CA ARG A 177 12.08 25.08 3.87
C ARG A 177 12.67 23.78 4.42
N PRO A 178 13.41 23.82 5.53
CA PRO A 178 13.93 22.62 6.16
C PRO A 178 12.78 21.79 6.75
N VAL A 179 12.96 20.47 6.79
CA VAL A 179 12.08 19.57 7.57
C VAL A 179 12.44 19.72 9.06
N THR A 180 11.45 19.99 9.89
CA THR A 180 11.62 20.27 11.34
C THR A 180 10.88 19.27 12.23
N GLY A 181 10.21 18.30 11.64
CA GLY A 181 9.57 17.19 12.34
C GLY A 181 9.06 16.15 11.34
N VAL A 182 9.07 14.88 11.74
CA VAL A 182 8.49 13.78 10.98
C VAL A 182 7.59 12.97 11.91
N ILE A 183 6.41 12.60 11.43
CA ILE A 183 5.42 11.85 12.19
C ILE A 183 5.02 10.62 11.36
N TYR A 184 5.07 9.44 11.96
CA TYR A 184 4.51 8.21 11.39
C TYR A 184 3.18 7.91 12.08
N THR A 185 2.11 7.75 11.29
CA THR A 185 0.78 7.47 11.87
C THR A 185 0.67 6.02 12.34
N HIS A 186 1.31 5.09 11.63
CA HIS A 186 1.33 3.67 11.97
C HIS A 186 2.52 2.94 11.31
N SER A 187 2.62 1.63 11.52
CA SER A 187 3.79 0.81 11.22
C SER A 187 3.81 0.17 9.82
N HIS A 188 2.89 0.51 8.91
CA HIS A 188 2.99 0.05 7.53
C HIS A 188 4.11 0.77 6.78
N ALA A 189 4.87 0.04 5.97
CA ALA A 189 6.10 0.53 5.34
C ALA A 189 5.87 1.73 4.41
N ASP A 190 4.72 1.82 3.75
CA ASP A 190 4.32 2.92 2.88
C ASP A 190 4.05 4.25 3.61
N HIS A 191 4.09 4.24 4.96
CA HIS A 191 3.95 5.43 5.79
C HIS A 191 5.26 5.90 6.44
N PHE A 192 6.35 5.12 6.35
CA PHE A 192 7.64 5.53 6.94
C PHE A 192 8.87 5.18 6.11
N GLY A 193 8.76 4.27 5.14
CA GLY A 193 9.90 3.77 4.37
C GLY A 193 10.68 4.84 3.63
N GLY A 194 10.00 5.90 3.16
CA GLY A 194 10.58 7.03 2.45
C GLY A 194 11.22 8.11 3.33
N ALA A 195 11.28 7.95 4.65
CA ALA A 195 11.76 8.99 5.56
C ALA A 195 13.12 9.61 5.17
N ARG A 196 14.05 8.79 4.65
CA ARG A 196 15.35 9.26 4.16
C ARG A 196 15.27 10.10 2.88
N GLY A 197 14.13 10.17 2.24
CA GLY A 197 13.86 11.07 1.12
C GLY A 197 13.48 12.48 1.55
N VAL A 198 12.97 12.64 2.77
CA VAL A 198 12.58 13.96 3.31
C VAL A 198 13.59 14.54 4.27
N ILE A 199 14.39 13.70 4.95
CA ILE A 199 15.47 14.15 5.84
C ILE A 199 16.59 13.12 5.88
N ASP A 200 17.83 13.58 5.76
CA ASP A 200 19.01 12.76 5.97
C ASP A 200 19.18 12.42 7.45
N GLU A 201 19.67 11.21 7.75
CA GLU A 201 19.83 10.70 9.11
C GLU A 201 20.84 11.52 9.93
N ALA A 202 21.95 11.91 9.31
CA ALA A 202 22.98 12.72 9.97
C ALA A 202 22.47 14.14 10.24
N ASP A 203 21.72 14.72 9.29
CA ASP A 203 21.09 16.04 9.43
C ASP A 203 20.01 16.03 10.50
N ALA A 204 19.16 14.98 10.53
CA ALA A 204 18.17 14.79 11.58
C ALA A 204 18.79 14.75 12.98
N ALA A 205 19.89 13.99 13.12
CA ALA A 205 20.62 13.88 14.39
C ALA A 205 21.29 15.20 14.78
N ALA A 206 21.98 15.87 13.85
CA ALA A 206 22.67 17.13 14.10
C ALA A 206 21.71 18.25 14.51
N ARG A 207 20.55 18.36 13.85
CA ARG A 207 19.52 19.37 14.13
C ARG A 207 18.53 18.96 15.23
N LYS A 208 18.64 17.72 15.74
CA LYS A 208 17.71 17.13 16.72
C LYS A 208 16.26 17.21 16.27
N VAL A 209 16.02 16.87 15.00
CA VAL A 209 14.67 16.87 14.43
C VAL A 209 13.88 15.71 15.05
N PRO A 210 12.73 15.95 15.68
CA PRO A 210 11.93 14.89 16.25
C PRO A 210 11.32 14.02 15.15
N ILE A 211 11.43 12.70 15.32
CA ILE A 211 10.70 11.70 14.56
C ILE A 211 9.78 10.99 15.55
N LEU A 212 8.49 11.15 15.36
CA LEU A 212 7.45 10.67 16.26
C LEU A 212 6.71 9.49 15.65
N ALA A 213 6.43 8.48 16.47
CA ALA A 213 5.65 7.31 16.07
C ALA A 213 4.76 6.86 17.24
N PRO A 214 3.70 6.08 17.02
CA PRO A 214 2.89 5.50 18.08
C PRO A 214 3.68 4.54 18.98
N ILE A 215 3.22 4.37 20.21
CA ILE A 215 3.77 3.35 21.11
C ILE A 215 3.61 1.96 20.47
N GLY A 216 4.67 1.14 20.52
CA GLY A 216 4.70 -0.19 19.89
C GLY A 216 5.00 -0.18 18.39
N PHE A 217 5.34 0.97 17.81
CA PHE A 217 5.65 1.12 16.39
C PHE A 217 6.76 0.16 15.93
N THR A 218 7.90 0.14 16.65
CA THR A 218 9.06 -0.66 16.26
C THR A 218 8.75 -2.14 16.25
N GLU A 219 8.08 -2.64 17.28
CA GLU A 219 7.68 -4.04 17.38
C GLU A 219 6.74 -4.43 16.24
N SER A 220 5.79 -3.55 15.87
CA SER A 220 4.85 -3.80 14.78
C SER A 220 5.51 -3.69 13.40
N ALA A 221 6.52 -2.84 13.23
CA ALA A 221 7.20 -2.64 11.95
C ALA A 221 8.17 -3.78 11.59
N ILE A 222 8.63 -4.58 12.58
CA ILE A 222 9.58 -5.68 12.39
C ILE A 222 8.97 -7.07 12.61
N SER A 223 7.68 -7.18 12.93
CA SER A 223 6.93 -8.44 13.09
C SER A 223 6.29 -8.85 11.76
#